data_e1485fd1b4a24d62140b0bef8ce7575f
#
_entry.id   e1485fd1b4a24d62140b0bef8ce7575f
#
_cell.length_a   1.000
_cell.length_b   1.000
_cell.length_c   1.000
_cell.angle_alpha   90.00
_cell.angle_beta   90.00
_cell.angle_gamma   90.00
#
_symmetry.space_group_name_H-M   'P 1'
#
loop_
_entity.id
_entity.type
_entity.pdbx_description
1 polymer ?
#
loop_
_entity_poly.entity_id
_entity_poly.type
_entity_poly.pdbx_seq_one_letter_code
_entity_poly.pdbx_strand_id
1 'polypeptide(L)'
;MFLARHGSGDPALLLLHGLGATGEVWDGLVESLGGRWAGEILVPDLPGHGRSAPLARYSFGALAAALAGVLEPGRPVAVLGHSLGGVLGLTLASGWFGMPVPAVCGLGIKVRWSEPELAKAAELAARPAKVFGTRAEAMDRALKVAGLHGRLPSLDAGVTESAGWRLTLDTAVFGVGAPDVPGLLAACRGTAILAAGSSDPMSPGEHLRELQPDFASLAGLGHNAHVENPKALWPLVDRLTP
;
A
#
# COMPACT_ATOMS: atom_id res chain seq x y z
N MET A 1 -7.54 13.71 -4.00
CA MET A 1 -6.60 12.77 -3.35
C MET A 1 -5.29 13.50 -3.11
N PHE A 2 -4.69 13.36 -1.94
CA PHE A 2 -3.36 13.90 -1.63
C PHE A 2 -2.29 13.07 -2.36
N LEU A 3 -1.30 13.74 -2.93
CA LEU A 3 -0.20 13.12 -3.67
C LEU A 3 1.10 13.90 -3.40
N ALA A 4 2.02 13.30 -2.64
CA ALA A 4 3.37 13.83 -2.49
C ALA A 4 4.20 13.45 -3.73
N ARG A 5 5.12 14.34 -4.11
CA ARG A 5 6.00 14.19 -5.28
C ARG A 5 7.44 14.44 -4.87
N HIS A 6 8.36 13.59 -5.29
CA HIS A 6 9.80 13.70 -5.05
C HIS A 6 10.55 13.52 -6.36
N GLY A 7 11.52 14.37 -6.63
CA GLY A 7 12.21 14.36 -7.92
C GLY A 7 11.34 14.88 -9.07
N SER A 8 11.73 14.58 -10.31
CA SER A 8 11.01 14.97 -11.52
C SER A 8 11.45 14.12 -12.71
N GLY A 9 10.63 14.11 -13.77
CA GLY A 9 10.93 13.39 -15.00
C GLY A 9 10.58 11.91 -14.95
N ASP A 10 11.05 11.17 -15.94
CA ASP A 10 10.76 9.75 -16.12
C ASP A 10 12.00 8.87 -15.81
N PRO A 11 11.75 7.61 -15.44
CA PRO A 11 10.47 6.96 -15.25
C PRO A 11 9.80 7.38 -13.93
N ALA A 12 8.45 7.35 -13.87
CA ALA A 12 7.72 7.57 -12.62
C ALA A 12 7.61 6.29 -11.78
N LEU A 13 7.77 6.41 -10.46
CA LEU A 13 7.57 5.34 -9.48
C LEU A 13 6.41 5.71 -8.53
N LEU A 14 5.40 4.88 -8.49
CA LEU A 14 4.26 5.04 -7.59
C LEU A 14 4.42 4.12 -6.38
N LEU A 15 4.45 4.71 -5.17
CA LEU A 15 4.57 4.00 -3.90
C LEU A 15 3.20 3.98 -3.19
N LEU A 16 2.60 2.80 -3.05
CA LEU A 16 1.25 2.63 -2.49
C LEU A 16 1.32 1.95 -1.11
N HIS A 17 0.81 2.64 -0.09
CA HIS A 17 0.82 2.14 1.29
C HIS A 17 -0.26 1.07 1.56
N GLY A 18 -0.14 0.35 2.68
CA GLY A 18 -1.09 -0.63 3.16
C GLY A 18 -2.29 -0.01 3.89
N LEU A 19 -3.29 -0.83 4.18
CA LEU A 19 -4.49 -0.44 4.91
C LEU A 19 -4.13 0.10 6.30
N GLY A 20 -4.72 1.23 6.66
CA GLY A 20 -4.50 1.91 7.94
C GLY A 20 -3.24 2.77 8.01
N ALA A 21 -2.34 2.70 7.02
CA ALA A 21 -1.16 3.54 6.92
C ALA A 21 -1.43 4.84 6.12
N THR A 22 -0.39 5.61 5.88
CA THR A 22 -0.36 6.80 5.01
C THR A 22 0.89 6.76 4.15
N GLY A 23 1.04 7.70 3.21
CA GLY A 23 2.25 7.81 2.39
C GLY A 23 3.55 7.95 3.19
N GLU A 24 3.49 8.46 4.41
CA GLU A 24 4.65 8.66 5.30
C GLU A 24 5.45 7.36 5.57
N VAL A 25 4.84 6.17 5.42
CA VAL A 25 5.55 4.90 5.58
C VAL A 25 6.64 4.67 4.53
N TRP A 26 6.62 5.45 3.46
CA TRP A 26 7.60 5.39 2.37
C TRP A 26 8.75 6.38 2.52
N ASP A 27 8.70 7.32 3.51
CA ASP A 27 9.71 8.38 3.66
C ASP A 27 11.14 7.80 3.77
N GLY A 28 11.32 6.74 4.56
CA GLY A 28 12.61 6.06 4.68
C GLY A 28 13.11 5.43 3.38
N LEU A 29 12.20 4.91 2.54
CA LEU A 29 12.59 4.41 1.22
C LEU A 29 12.94 5.56 0.29
N VAL A 30 12.11 6.59 0.20
CA VAL A 30 12.36 7.78 -0.62
C VAL A 30 13.70 8.41 -0.29
N GLU A 31 13.99 8.61 1.00
CA GLU A 31 15.27 9.12 1.46
C GLU A 31 16.43 8.19 1.08
N SER A 32 16.28 6.87 1.30
CA SER A 32 17.32 5.89 1.04
C SER A 32 17.61 5.68 -0.44
N LEU A 33 16.64 5.94 -1.32
CA LEU A 33 16.83 5.84 -2.78
C LEU A 33 17.79 6.93 -3.28
N GLY A 34 17.75 8.13 -2.71
CA GLY A 34 18.62 9.23 -3.14
C GLY A 34 18.54 9.43 -4.66
N GLY A 35 19.67 9.25 -5.37
CA GLY A 35 19.72 9.29 -6.82
C GLY A 35 19.52 7.94 -7.53
N ARG A 36 19.15 6.86 -6.81
CA ARG A 36 18.99 5.52 -7.38
C ARG A 36 17.78 5.42 -8.32
N TRP A 37 16.70 6.13 -8.02
CA TRP A 37 15.60 6.33 -8.96
C TRP A 37 15.78 7.67 -9.66
N ALA A 38 15.98 7.64 -10.97
CA ALA A 38 16.33 8.84 -11.73
C ALA A 38 15.17 9.79 -12.00
N GLY A 39 13.92 9.28 -11.93
CA GLY A 39 12.71 10.02 -12.26
C GLY A 39 11.92 10.45 -11.04
N GLU A 40 10.64 10.72 -11.25
CA GLU A 40 9.71 11.18 -10.22
C GLU A 40 9.21 10.01 -9.34
N ILE A 41 9.11 10.24 -8.03
CA ILE A 41 8.47 9.30 -7.08
C ILE A 41 7.15 9.92 -6.62
N LEU A 42 6.08 9.18 -6.77
CA LEU A 42 4.70 9.57 -6.46
C LEU A 42 4.21 8.79 -5.25
N VAL A 43 3.80 9.49 -4.19
CA VAL A 43 3.40 8.88 -2.92
C VAL A 43 2.03 9.44 -2.51
N PRO A 44 0.92 8.78 -2.90
CA PRO A 44 -0.41 9.19 -2.46
C PRO A 44 -0.71 8.72 -1.03
N ASP A 45 -1.57 9.46 -0.34
CA ASP A 45 -2.42 8.87 0.67
C ASP A 45 -3.63 8.24 -0.06
N LEU A 46 -3.89 6.96 0.15
CA LEU A 46 -5.01 6.26 -0.50
C LEU A 46 -6.35 6.87 -0.07
N PRO A 47 -7.41 6.81 -0.89
CA PRO A 47 -8.73 7.29 -0.48
C PRO A 47 -9.16 6.72 0.88
N GLY A 48 -9.69 7.58 1.75
CA GLY A 48 -10.06 7.20 3.12
C GLY A 48 -8.89 7.03 4.08
N HIS A 49 -7.69 7.48 3.71
CA HIS A 49 -6.50 7.47 4.56
C HIS A 49 -5.83 8.85 4.55
N GLY A 50 -5.18 9.19 5.66
CA GLY A 50 -4.33 10.38 5.74
C GLY A 50 -5.07 11.65 5.34
N ARG A 51 -4.50 12.35 4.37
CA ARG A 51 -4.98 13.63 3.84
C ARG A 51 -5.96 13.48 2.66
N SER A 52 -6.29 12.22 2.28
CA SER A 52 -7.20 11.94 1.17
C SER A 52 -8.64 11.77 1.65
N ALA A 53 -9.58 12.36 0.91
CA ALA A 53 -11.00 12.21 1.19
C ALA A 53 -11.45 10.74 1.05
N PRO A 54 -12.46 10.32 1.82
CA PRO A 54 -13.07 9.01 1.68
C PRO A 54 -13.83 8.86 0.35
N LEU A 55 -14.09 7.61 -0.05
CA LEU A 55 -14.99 7.28 -1.14
C LEU A 55 -16.39 6.95 -0.60
N ALA A 56 -17.40 7.15 -1.42
CA ALA A 56 -18.77 6.75 -1.07
C ALA A 56 -18.91 5.22 -0.89
N ARG A 57 -18.08 4.43 -1.56
CA ARG A 57 -17.97 2.97 -1.44
C ARG A 57 -16.55 2.54 -1.75
N TYR A 58 -16.08 1.49 -1.08
CA TYR A 58 -14.76 0.93 -1.30
C TYR A 58 -14.83 -0.41 -2.03
N SER A 59 -14.02 -0.53 -3.04
CA SER A 59 -13.61 -1.77 -3.71
C SER A 59 -12.21 -1.56 -4.28
N PHE A 60 -11.49 -2.62 -4.63
CA PHE A 60 -10.19 -2.50 -5.31
C PHE A 60 -10.31 -1.69 -6.60
N GLY A 61 -11.38 -1.91 -7.38
CA GLY A 61 -11.64 -1.14 -8.60
C GLY A 61 -11.90 0.35 -8.34
N ALA A 62 -12.70 0.70 -7.30
CA ALA A 62 -12.97 2.10 -6.96
C ALA A 62 -11.70 2.83 -6.49
N LEU A 63 -10.87 2.17 -5.67
CA LEU A 63 -9.58 2.70 -5.22
C LEU A 63 -8.60 2.88 -6.40
N ALA A 64 -8.51 1.89 -7.29
CA ALA A 64 -7.66 1.96 -8.48
C ALA A 64 -8.12 3.06 -9.46
N ALA A 65 -9.43 3.23 -9.66
CA ALA A 65 -9.98 4.31 -10.47
C ALA A 65 -9.65 5.70 -9.90
N ALA A 66 -9.75 5.86 -8.57
CA ALA A 66 -9.37 7.10 -7.90
C ALA A 66 -7.86 7.41 -8.03
N LEU A 67 -7.00 6.37 -7.97
CA LEU A 67 -5.57 6.50 -8.21
C LEU A 67 -5.28 6.91 -9.66
N ALA A 68 -5.87 6.22 -10.63
CA ALA A 68 -5.71 6.56 -12.06
C ALA A 68 -6.13 7.99 -12.37
N GLY A 69 -7.20 8.48 -11.71
CA GLY A 69 -7.72 9.83 -11.91
C GLY A 69 -6.81 10.98 -11.45
N VAL A 70 -5.74 10.71 -10.70
CA VAL A 70 -4.78 11.74 -10.25
C VAL A 70 -3.39 11.58 -10.87
N LEU A 71 -3.20 10.52 -11.64
CA LEU A 71 -1.98 10.29 -12.40
C LEU A 71 -2.11 10.88 -13.79
N GLU A 72 -0.98 11.21 -14.41
CA GLU A 72 -0.95 11.77 -15.76
C GLU A 72 -1.38 10.71 -16.79
N PRO A 73 -2.44 10.97 -17.57
CA PRO A 73 -2.93 10.02 -18.57
C PRO A 73 -1.84 9.63 -19.59
N GLY A 74 -1.68 8.32 -19.81
CA GLY A 74 -0.74 7.78 -20.78
C GLY A 74 0.73 7.77 -20.35
N ARG A 75 1.08 8.39 -19.22
CA ARG A 75 2.43 8.35 -18.68
C ARG A 75 2.70 6.97 -18.05
N PRO A 76 3.77 6.26 -18.45
CA PRO A 76 4.13 4.99 -17.81
C PRO A 76 4.54 5.19 -16.35
N VAL A 77 4.04 4.31 -15.48
CA VAL A 77 4.29 4.36 -14.04
C VAL A 77 4.68 2.97 -13.54
N ALA A 78 5.88 2.81 -13.01
CA ALA A 78 6.25 1.62 -12.25
C ALA A 78 5.59 1.68 -10.85
N VAL A 79 5.17 0.54 -10.31
CA VAL A 79 4.43 0.53 -9.03
C VAL A 79 5.11 -0.38 -8.01
N LEU A 80 5.36 0.13 -6.81
CA LEU A 80 5.70 -0.66 -5.62
C LEU A 80 4.59 -0.43 -4.58
N GLY A 81 3.80 -1.47 -4.31
CA GLY A 81 2.70 -1.38 -3.37
C GLY A 81 2.85 -2.37 -2.22
N HIS A 82 2.54 -1.90 -1.00
CA HIS A 82 2.52 -2.74 0.19
C HIS A 82 1.10 -3.19 0.53
N SER A 83 0.89 -4.47 0.80
CA SER A 83 -0.38 -5.05 1.27
C SER A 83 -1.57 -4.61 0.38
N LEU A 84 -2.53 -3.82 0.88
CA LEU A 84 -3.60 -3.22 0.07
C LEU A 84 -3.04 -2.48 -1.14
N GLY A 85 -2.00 -1.67 -0.96
CA GLY A 85 -1.33 -0.95 -2.06
C GLY A 85 -0.74 -1.88 -3.11
N GLY A 86 -0.26 -3.06 -2.72
CA GLY A 86 0.22 -4.09 -3.65
C GLY A 86 -0.91 -4.65 -4.52
N VAL A 87 -2.09 -4.92 -3.92
CA VAL A 87 -3.29 -5.33 -4.67
C VAL A 87 -3.72 -4.24 -5.64
N LEU A 88 -3.69 -2.97 -5.21
CA LEU A 88 -4.03 -1.84 -6.08
C LEU A 88 -3.03 -1.68 -7.23
N GLY A 89 -1.74 -1.89 -6.97
CA GLY A 89 -0.71 -1.91 -8.01
C GLY A 89 -1.00 -2.96 -9.08
N LEU A 90 -1.30 -4.20 -8.69
CA LEU A 90 -1.71 -5.27 -9.61
C LEU A 90 -3.01 -4.91 -10.35
N THR A 91 -3.98 -4.29 -9.66
CA THR A 91 -5.23 -3.85 -10.26
C THR A 91 -4.99 -2.78 -11.34
N LEU A 92 -4.09 -1.81 -11.12
CA LEU A 92 -3.69 -0.83 -12.13
C LEU A 92 -2.96 -1.49 -13.31
N ALA A 93 -2.08 -2.46 -13.02
CA ALA A 93 -1.29 -3.19 -14.03
C ALA A 93 -2.15 -4.07 -14.96
N SER A 94 -3.42 -4.35 -14.63
CA SER A 94 -4.37 -5.01 -15.52
C SER A 94 -4.65 -4.21 -16.81
N GLY A 95 -4.35 -2.90 -16.80
CA GLY A 95 -4.66 -1.99 -17.89
C GLY A 95 -6.13 -1.56 -17.99
N TRP A 96 -7.02 -2.02 -17.08
CA TRP A 96 -8.45 -1.67 -17.08
C TRP A 96 -8.72 -0.19 -16.84
N PHE A 97 -7.75 0.52 -16.22
CA PHE A 97 -7.87 1.93 -15.85
C PHE A 97 -7.11 2.87 -16.80
N GLY A 98 -6.65 2.37 -17.96
CA GLY A 98 -5.97 3.18 -18.97
C GLY A 98 -4.56 3.62 -18.57
N MET A 99 -4.00 3.07 -17.49
CA MET A 99 -2.65 3.39 -17.02
C MET A 99 -1.63 2.39 -17.58
N PRO A 100 -0.56 2.86 -18.25
CA PRO A 100 0.57 2.01 -18.63
C PRO A 100 1.40 1.70 -17.37
N VAL A 101 1.36 0.44 -16.91
CA VAL A 101 2.15 -0.04 -15.77
C VAL A 101 3.12 -1.09 -16.30
N PRO A 102 4.35 -0.72 -16.71
CA PRO A 102 5.34 -1.64 -17.29
C PRO A 102 5.85 -2.67 -16.26
N ALA A 103 5.91 -2.28 -14.98
CA ALA A 103 6.32 -3.18 -13.91
C ALA A 103 5.60 -2.84 -12.59
N VAL A 104 5.25 -3.88 -11.84
CA VAL A 104 4.60 -3.77 -10.53
C VAL A 104 5.20 -4.75 -9.54
N CYS A 105 5.47 -4.29 -8.32
CA CYS A 105 5.84 -5.13 -7.19
C CYS A 105 4.75 -5.07 -6.13
N GLY A 106 4.15 -6.21 -5.81
CA GLY A 106 3.26 -6.39 -4.67
C GLY A 106 4.01 -6.95 -3.47
N LEU A 107 4.30 -6.08 -2.49
CA LEU A 107 5.00 -6.40 -1.26
C LEU A 107 4.00 -6.78 -0.15
N GLY A 108 4.15 -7.97 0.46
CA GLY A 108 3.36 -8.38 1.61
C GLY A 108 1.86 -8.54 1.31
N ILE A 109 1.49 -8.98 0.11
CA ILE A 109 0.08 -9.20 -0.24
C ILE A 109 -0.42 -10.48 0.45
N LYS A 110 -1.50 -10.35 1.23
CA LYS A 110 -2.21 -11.51 1.75
C LYS A 110 -3.05 -12.14 0.64
N VAL A 111 -2.69 -13.35 0.22
CA VAL A 111 -3.33 -14.05 -0.91
C VAL A 111 -4.38 -15.07 -0.49
N ARG A 112 -4.42 -15.47 0.78
CA ARG A 112 -5.42 -16.39 1.33
C ARG A 112 -6.17 -15.75 2.47
N TRP A 113 -7.50 -15.81 2.40
CA TRP A 113 -8.42 -15.23 3.37
C TRP A 113 -9.41 -16.28 3.84
N SER A 114 -9.55 -16.43 5.13
CA SER A 114 -10.57 -17.29 5.74
C SER A 114 -11.89 -16.53 5.94
N GLU A 115 -12.99 -17.28 6.02
CA GLU A 115 -14.30 -16.68 6.34
C GLU A 115 -14.30 -15.88 7.66
N PRO A 116 -13.68 -16.35 8.77
CA PRO A 116 -13.61 -15.56 10.00
C PRO A 116 -12.85 -14.24 9.83
N GLU A 117 -11.80 -14.20 9.00
CA GLU A 117 -11.06 -12.96 8.74
C GLU A 117 -11.89 -11.96 7.95
N LEU A 118 -12.63 -12.44 6.93
CA LEU A 118 -13.55 -11.60 6.15
C LEU A 118 -14.70 -11.07 7.02
N ALA A 119 -15.28 -11.91 7.87
CA ALA A 119 -16.31 -11.49 8.82
C ALA A 119 -15.77 -10.42 9.78
N LYS A 120 -14.53 -10.60 10.29
CA LYS A 120 -13.87 -9.61 11.14
C LYS A 120 -13.60 -8.30 10.40
N ALA A 121 -13.18 -8.35 9.16
CA ALA A 121 -12.98 -7.16 8.33
C ALA A 121 -14.31 -6.40 8.12
N ALA A 122 -15.40 -7.11 7.82
CA ALA A 122 -16.74 -6.53 7.70
C ALA A 122 -17.22 -5.88 9.01
N GLU A 123 -16.99 -6.53 10.16
CA GLU A 123 -17.28 -5.97 11.47
C GLU A 123 -16.50 -4.67 11.72
N LEU A 124 -15.21 -4.64 11.37
CA LEU A 124 -14.38 -3.44 11.50
C LEU A 124 -14.86 -2.31 10.58
N ALA A 125 -15.26 -2.65 9.35
CA ALA A 125 -15.81 -1.68 8.40
C ALA A 125 -17.09 -0.99 8.89
N ALA A 126 -17.92 -1.70 9.66
CA ALA A 126 -19.17 -1.17 10.21
C ALA A 126 -18.99 -0.36 11.52
N ARG A 127 -17.77 -0.33 12.08
CA ARG A 127 -17.53 0.37 13.36
C ARG A 127 -17.49 1.89 13.15
N PRO A 128 -18.17 2.66 14.01
CA PRO A 128 -18.04 4.11 13.98
C PRO A 128 -16.63 4.55 14.33
N ALA A 129 -16.22 5.70 13.79
CA ALA A 129 -14.94 6.30 14.11
C ALA A 129 -14.86 6.62 15.61
N LYS A 130 -13.80 6.15 16.26
CA LYS A 130 -13.55 6.40 17.69
C LYS A 130 -12.94 7.79 17.89
N VAL A 131 -13.40 8.49 18.93
CA VAL A 131 -12.81 9.74 19.42
C VAL A 131 -11.91 9.42 20.60
N PHE A 132 -10.74 10.05 20.65
CA PHE A 132 -9.75 9.94 21.71
C PHE A 132 -9.59 11.28 22.43
N GLY A 133 -9.23 11.24 23.71
CA GLY A 133 -9.03 12.42 24.52
C GLY A 133 -7.74 13.18 24.16
N THR A 134 -6.73 12.46 23.69
CA THR A 134 -5.41 13.02 23.37
C THR A 134 -4.89 12.58 22.00
N ARG A 135 -3.98 13.39 21.42
CA ARG A 135 -3.25 13.04 20.21
C ARG A 135 -2.45 11.74 20.39
N ALA A 136 -1.84 11.56 21.56
CA ALA A 136 -1.02 10.39 21.85
C ALA A 136 -1.81 9.09 21.80
N GLU A 137 -3.04 9.07 22.36
CA GLU A 137 -3.92 7.89 22.30
C GLU A 137 -4.37 7.59 20.86
N ALA A 138 -4.71 8.62 20.08
CA ALA A 138 -5.07 8.45 18.67
C ALA A 138 -3.89 7.93 17.86
N MET A 139 -2.68 8.48 18.08
CA MET A 139 -1.44 8.06 17.44
C MET A 139 -1.08 6.61 17.75
N ASP A 140 -1.11 6.22 19.02
CA ASP A 140 -0.89 4.82 19.43
C ASP A 140 -1.86 3.87 18.71
N ARG A 141 -3.14 4.28 18.61
CA ARG A 141 -4.14 3.50 17.88
C ARG A 141 -3.87 3.45 16.38
N ALA A 142 -3.48 4.57 15.75
CA ALA A 142 -3.14 4.62 14.33
C ALA A 142 -1.96 3.69 14.01
N LEU A 143 -0.88 3.76 14.79
CA LEU A 143 0.27 2.87 14.65
C LEU A 143 -0.09 1.39 14.83
N LYS A 144 -0.97 1.06 15.80
CA LYS A 144 -1.45 -0.32 15.99
C LYS A 144 -2.28 -0.82 14.82
N VAL A 145 -3.16 0.02 14.26
CA VAL A 145 -3.99 -0.34 13.09
C VAL A 145 -3.14 -0.60 11.85
N ALA A 146 -2.12 0.23 11.64
CA ALA A 146 -1.18 0.08 10.52
C ALA A 146 -0.12 -1.03 10.75
N GLY A 147 -0.08 -1.67 11.93
CA GLY A 147 0.95 -2.65 12.28
C GLY A 147 2.34 -2.05 12.49
N LEU A 148 2.41 -0.75 12.81
CA LEU A 148 3.63 0.04 12.90
C LEU A 148 4.03 0.41 14.33
N HIS A 149 3.24 0.00 15.32
CA HIS A 149 3.54 0.24 16.74
C HIS A 149 4.92 -0.37 17.10
N GLY A 150 5.80 0.45 17.68
CA GLY A 150 7.19 0.07 17.98
C GLY A 150 8.14 0.04 16.78
N ARG A 151 7.65 0.37 15.57
CA ARG A 151 8.46 0.47 14.34
C ARG A 151 8.63 1.91 13.86
N LEU A 152 7.60 2.73 14.01
CA LEU A 152 7.66 4.16 13.74
C LEU A 152 7.32 4.95 15.01
N PRO A 153 7.93 6.14 15.21
CA PRO A 153 7.60 7.03 16.33
C PRO A 153 6.25 7.71 16.16
N SER A 154 5.86 8.00 14.93
CA SER A 154 4.60 8.65 14.58
C SER A 154 4.13 8.30 13.17
N LEU A 155 2.86 8.59 12.90
CA LEU A 155 2.19 8.56 11.60
C LEU A 155 1.29 9.80 11.57
N ASP A 156 1.90 10.96 11.33
CA ASP A 156 1.28 12.25 11.62
C ASP A 156 0.04 12.52 10.76
N ALA A 157 0.06 12.14 9.49
CA ALA A 157 -1.12 12.17 8.64
C ALA A 157 -2.20 11.15 9.05
N GLY A 158 -1.87 10.18 9.90
CA GLY A 158 -2.80 9.14 10.38
C GLY A 158 -3.77 9.61 11.46
N VAL A 159 -3.61 10.85 11.98
CA VAL A 159 -4.46 11.41 13.04
C VAL A 159 -4.86 12.84 12.73
N THR A 160 -6.05 13.24 13.21
CA THR A 160 -6.57 14.60 13.05
C THR A 160 -7.35 15.01 14.28
N GLU A 161 -7.42 16.33 14.54
CA GLU A 161 -8.23 16.90 15.58
C GLU A 161 -9.54 17.45 14.99
N SER A 162 -10.66 16.93 15.47
CA SER A 162 -12.00 17.39 15.10
C SER A 162 -12.99 16.94 16.18
N ALA A 163 -13.39 17.87 17.06
CA ALA A 163 -14.17 17.56 18.26
C ALA A 163 -13.56 16.40 19.10
N GLY A 164 -12.24 16.49 19.34
CA GLY A 164 -11.36 15.47 19.89
C GLY A 164 -10.48 14.84 18.81
N TRP A 165 -9.56 13.94 19.22
CA TRP A 165 -8.60 13.31 18.32
C TRP A 165 -9.20 12.08 17.66
N ARG A 166 -8.93 11.86 16.38
CA ARG A 166 -9.43 10.74 15.58
C ARG A 166 -8.35 10.22 14.64
N LEU A 167 -8.50 8.97 14.22
CA LEU A 167 -7.78 8.48 13.07
C LEU A 167 -8.36 9.14 11.80
N THR A 168 -7.50 9.39 10.83
CA THR A 168 -7.90 9.83 9.48
C THR A 168 -8.40 8.66 8.62
N LEU A 169 -8.25 7.42 9.12
CA LEU A 169 -8.73 6.22 8.46
C LEU A 169 -10.26 6.16 8.46
N ASP A 170 -10.87 6.07 7.28
CA ASP A 170 -12.26 5.64 7.12
C ASP A 170 -12.32 4.12 7.29
N THR A 171 -12.99 3.67 8.36
CA THR A 171 -13.07 2.24 8.67
C THR A 171 -13.79 1.43 7.59
N ALA A 172 -14.66 2.04 6.79
CA ALA A 172 -15.36 1.37 5.68
C ALA A 172 -14.40 0.72 4.68
N VAL A 173 -13.15 1.17 4.60
CA VAL A 173 -12.12 0.57 3.73
C VAL A 173 -11.78 -0.88 4.11
N PHE A 174 -11.99 -1.32 5.36
CA PHE A 174 -11.84 -2.72 5.74
C PHE A 174 -12.79 -3.66 4.99
N GLY A 175 -13.89 -3.14 4.46
CA GLY A 175 -14.90 -3.89 3.73
C GLY A 175 -14.59 -4.16 2.25
N VAL A 176 -13.38 -3.89 1.76
CA VAL A 176 -13.01 -4.15 0.34
C VAL A 176 -13.05 -5.62 -0.06
N GLY A 177 -13.04 -6.55 0.92
CA GLY A 177 -13.09 -7.99 0.67
C GLY A 177 -11.72 -8.62 0.40
N ALA A 178 -11.74 -9.90 -0.04
CA ALA A 178 -10.54 -10.61 -0.46
C ALA A 178 -10.21 -10.28 -1.92
N PRO A 179 -8.92 -10.04 -2.26
CA PRO A 179 -8.51 -9.85 -3.65
C PRO A 179 -8.42 -11.20 -4.39
N ASP A 180 -8.77 -11.19 -5.66
CA ASP A 180 -8.43 -12.29 -6.59
C ASP A 180 -7.01 -12.08 -7.13
N VAL A 181 -6.00 -12.40 -6.32
CA VAL A 181 -4.59 -12.20 -6.71
C VAL A 181 -4.21 -13.05 -7.93
N PRO A 182 -4.61 -14.33 -8.05
CA PRO A 182 -4.37 -15.11 -9.28
C PRO A 182 -4.94 -14.44 -10.52
N GLY A 183 -6.18 -13.96 -10.47
CA GLY A 183 -6.83 -13.27 -11.58
C GLY A 183 -6.13 -11.94 -11.92
N LEU A 184 -5.69 -11.18 -10.93
CA LEU A 184 -4.94 -9.94 -11.14
C LEU A 184 -3.56 -10.20 -11.77
N LEU A 185 -2.84 -11.25 -11.36
CA LEU A 185 -1.58 -11.66 -11.96
C LEU A 185 -1.78 -12.07 -13.42
N ALA A 186 -2.83 -12.85 -13.71
CA ALA A 186 -3.17 -13.26 -15.08
C ALA A 186 -3.58 -12.08 -15.97
N ALA A 187 -4.20 -11.04 -15.41
CA ALA A 187 -4.60 -9.84 -16.13
C ALA A 187 -3.47 -8.81 -16.26
N CYS A 188 -2.36 -8.96 -15.56
CA CYS A 188 -1.25 -8.02 -15.56
C CYS A 188 -0.63 -7.91 -16.96
N ARG A 189 -0.51 -6.68 -17.47
CA ARG A 189 0.06 -6.40 -18.80
C ARG A 189 1.56 -6.11 -18.79
N GLY A 190 2.11 -5.87 -17.62
CA GLY A 190 3.54 -5.62 -17.39
C GLY A 190 4.19 -6.77 -16.63
N THR A 191 5.41 -6.54 -16.16
CA THR A 191 6.12 -7.46 -15.28
C THR A 191 5.54 -7.38 -13.86
N ALA A 192 5.03 -8.49 -13.32
CA ALA A 192 4.58 -8.59 -11.94
C ALA A 192 5.63 -9.27 -11.06
N ILE A 193 5.91 -8.70 -9.90
CA ILE A 193 6.81 -9.22 -8.88
C ILE A 193 6.02 -9.34 -7.58
N LEU A 194 5.98 -10.53 -6.99
CA LEU A 194 5.53 -10.70 -5.62
C LEU A 194 6.73 -10.71 -4.68
N ALA A 195 6.60 -10.03 -3.54
CA ALA A 195 7.62 -9.98 -2.51
C ALA A 195 7.01 -10.05 -1.11
N ALA A 196 7.74 -10.59 -0.15
CA ALA A 196 7.35 -10.55 1.26
C ALA A 196 8.59 -10.65 2.17
N GLY A 197 8.47 -10.16 3.40
CA GLY A 197 9.41 -10.49 4.45
C GLY A 197 9.38 -11.99 4.75
N SER A 198 10.54 -12.61 4.99
CA SER A 198 10.59 -14.05 5.28
C SER A 198 9.88 -14.44 6.58
N SER A 199 9.63 -13.45 7.45
CA SER A 199 8.92 -13.60 8.74
C SER A 199 7.53 -12.93 8.72
N ASP A 200 6.98 -12.65 7.54
CA ASP A 200 5.66 -12.04 7.40
C ASP A 200 4.54 -13.06 7.66
N PRO A 201 3.79 -12.95 8.77
CA PRO A 201 2.71 -13.91 9.08
C PRO A 201 1.46 -13.69 8.23
N MET A 202 1.30 -12.51 7.60
CA MET A 202 0.14 -12.21 6.77
C MET A 202 0.33 -12.63 5.31
N SER A 203 1.59 -12.72 4.87
CA SER A 203 1.96 -13.12 3.52
C SER A 203 3.04 -14.21 3.56
N PRO A 204 2.72 -15.42 4.04
CA PRO A 204 3.67 -16.52 4.13
C PRO A 204 4.27 -16.84 2.77
N GLY A 205 5.60 -17.02 2.72
CA GLY A 205 6.31 -17.26 1.47
C GLY A 205 5.86 -18.51 0.71
N GLU A 206 5.33 -19.53 1.40
CA GLU A 206 4.73 -20.70 0.79
C GLU A 206 3.52 -20.36 -0.08
N HIS A 207 2.65 -19.45 0.38
CA HIS A 207 1.48 -19.02 -0.37
C HIS A 207 1.85 -18.21 -1.62
N LEU A 208 2.90 -17.38 -1.51
CA LEU A 208 3.38 -16.61 -2.67
C LEU A 208 4.07 -17.50 -3.70
N ARG A 209 4.82 -18.52 -3.24
CA ARG A 209 5.54 -19.47 -4.13
C ARG A 209 4.59 -20.27 -5.01
N GLU A 210 3.38 -20.56 -4.55
CA GLU A 210 2.36 -21.23 -5.36
C GLU A 210 1.88 -20.37 -6.54
N LEU A 211 1.89 -19.03 -6.37
CA LEU A 211 1.49 -18.09 -7.42
C LEU A 211 2.66 -17.66 -8.29
N GLN A 212 3.83 -17.48 -7.69
CA GLN A 212 5.07 -17.07 -8.34
C GLN A 212 6.25 -17.79 -7.68
N PRO A 213 6.77 -18.86 -8.29
CA PRO A 213 7.85 -19.68 -7.70
C PRO A 213 9.11 -18.89 -7.35
N ASP A 214 9.42 -17.85 -8.12
CA ASP A 214 10.57 -16.95 -7.97
C ASP A 214 10.23 -15.64 -7.22
N PHE A 215 9.17 -15.63 -6.39
CA PHE A 215 8.84 -14.47 -5.55
C PHE A 215 10.05 -14.02 -4.72
N ALA A 216 10.15 -12.72 -4.46
CA ALA A 216 11.28 -12.17 -3.72
C ALA A 216 11.06 -12.28 -2.20
N SER A 217 11.90 -13.06 -1.52
CA SER A 217 11.89 -13.20 -0.06
C SER A 217 12.91 -12.25 0.57
N LEU A 218 12.44 -11.36 1.45
CA LEU A 218 13.27 -10.40 2.17
C LEU A 218 13.67 -10.99 3.53
N ALA A 219 14.92 -11.43 3.64
CA ALA A 219 15.42 -12.18 4.79
C ALA A 219 15.29 -11.41 6.12
N GLY A 220 14.69 -12.07 7.13
CA GLY A 220 14.55 -11.55 8.49
C GLY A 220 13.52 -10.45 8.67
N LEU A 221 12.85 -9.99 7.61
CA LEU A 221 11.87 -8.92 7.67
C LEU A 221 10.44 -9.47 7.86
N GLY A 222 9.59 -8.67 8.48
CA GLY A 222 8.18 -8.95 8.72
C GLY A 222 7.28 -8.32 7.66
N HIS A 223 6.01 -8.07 8.06
CA HIS A 223 4.99 -7.54 7.16
C HIS A 223 5.31 -6.14 6.64
N ASN A 224 5.87 -5.27 7.48
CA ASN A 224 6.21 -3.90 7.14
C ASN A 224 7.69 -3.76 6.70
N ALA A 225 8.17 -4.65 5.84
CA ALA A 225 9.57 -4.71 5.40
C ALA A 225 10.11 -3.35 4.88
N HIS A 226 9.25 -2.55 4.24
CA HIS A 226 9.57 -1.21 3.73
C HIS A 226 9.86 -0.18 4.84
N VAL A 227 9.35 -0.40 6.04
CA VAL A 227 9.61 0.41 7.23
C VAL A 227 10.75 -0.19 8.05
N GLU A 228 10.78 -1.53 8.18
CA GLU A 228 11.77 -2.25 8.98
C GLU A 228 13.19 -2.09 8.41
N ASN A 229 13.34 -2.19 7.09
CA ASN A 229 14.60 -1.97 6.39
C ASN A 229 14.34 -1.47 4.95
N PRO A 230 14.19 -0.15 4.74
CA PRO A 230 13.93 0.41 3.42
C PRO A 230 14.96 0.00 2.35
N LYS A 231 16.24 -0.13 2.72
CA LYS A 231 17.31 -0.50 1.78
C LYS A 231 17.21 -1.93 1.27
N ALA A 232 16.53 -2.82 2.00
CA ALA A 232 16.29 -4.18 1.53
C ALA A 232 15.36 -4.22 0.29
N LEU A 233 14.65 -3.13 0.00
CA LEU A 233 13.80 -3.01 -1.17
C LEU A 233 14.52 -2.52 -2.43
N TRP A 234 15.78 -2.09 -2.33
CA TRP A 234 16.52 -1.61 -3.50
C TRP A 234 16.54 -2.61 -4.67
N PRO A 235 16.82 -3.91 -4.47
CA PRO A 235 16.76 -4.87 -5.56
C PRO A 235 15.38 -5.01 -6.22
N LEU A 236 14.31 -4.77 -5.46
CA LEU A 236 12.95 -4.74 -6.01
C LEU A 236 12.74 -3.50 -6.86
N VAL A 237 13.19 -2.33 -6.39
CA VAL A 237 13.11 -1.06 -7.13
C VAL A 237 13.93 -1.13 -8.42
N ASP A 238 15.13 -1.72 -8.38
CA ASP A 238 15.96 -1.92 -9.58
C ASP A 238 15.26 -2.78 -10.65
N ARG A 239 14.47 -3.76 -10.27
CA ARG A 239 13.65 -4.60 -11.18
C ARG A 239 12.41 -3.88 -11.73
N LEU A 240 12.03 -2.73 -11.16
CA LEU A 240 10.93 -1.90 -11.64
C LEU A 240 11.38 -0.85 -12.66
N THR A 241 12.67 -0.66 -12.82
CA THR A 241 13.22 0.25 -13.84
C THR A 241 12.94 -0.33 -15.22
N PRO A 242 12.28 0.45 -16.14
CA PRO A 242 11.96 0.02 -17.51
C PRO A 242 13.19 -0.33 -18.32
#